data_ea6f144fd704868b5789a11564bc75e1
#
_entry.id   ea6f144fd704868b5789a11564bc75e1
#
_cell.length_a   1.000
_cell.length_b   1.000
_cell.length_c   1.000
_cell.angle_alpha   90.00
_cell.angle_beta   90.00
_cell.angle_gamma   90.00
#
_symmetry.space_group_name_H-M   'P 1'
#
loop_
_entity.id
_entity.type
_entity.pdbx_description
1 polymer ?
#
loop_
_entity_poly.entity_id
_entity_poly.type
_entity_poly.pdbx_seq_one_letter_code
_entity_poly.pdbx_strand_id
1 'polypeptide(L)'
;HGINLKKIKKICDVGNNFFNLPDSSKRELSPKKWNIKNKNLYRGYFPNDVNGKEGLDIGDLKVTKNYSTKLKNKYIEYINLNKCFNKYSIKILNIYFDNIYSLSETLFKSIIKLNNKNPEISNKVFSRLKTLSTLRFNYYPNQTKPVEISKQDGVALGCETHVDSGIFTILYQDKKGGLQVQNR
;
A
#
# COMPACT_ATOMS: atom_id res chain seq x y z
N HIS A 1 18.44 -2.20 -5.86
CA HIS A 1 17.59 -1.37 -4.99
C HIS A 1 18.04 -1.36 -3.52
N GLY A 2 19.04 -2.17 -3.13
CA GLY A 2 19.63 -2.16 -1.78
C GLY A 2 18.74 -2.67 -0.63
N ILE A 3 17.50 -3.09 -0.89
CA ILE A 3 16.63 -3.64 0.15
C ILE A 3 16.93 -5.13 0.33
N ASN A 4 17.26 -5.52 1.56
CA ASN A 4 17.62 -6.90 1.88
C ASN A 4 16.41 -7.84 1.72
N LEU A 5 16.57 -8.96 1.00
CA LEU A 5 15.54 -9.97 0.76
C LEU A 5 14.93 -10.52 2.06
N LYS A 6 15.72 -10.64 3.14
CA LYS A 6 15.21 -11.06 4.45
C LYS A 6 14.17 -10.06 4.99
N LYS A 7 14.33 -8.75 4.71
CA LYS A 7 13.34 -7.74 5.10
C LYS A 7 12.06 -7.86 4.26
N ILE A 8 12.21 -8.12 2.95
CA ILE A 8 11.07 -8.37 2.07
C ILE A 8 10.30 -9.61 2.53
N LYS A 9 10.98 -10.71 2.82
CA LYS A 9 10.33 -11.91 3.35
C LYS A 9 9.54 -11.61 4.63
N LYS A 10 10.17 -10.93 5.61
CA LYS A 10 9.49 -10.58 6.87
C LYS A 10 8.22 -9.75 6.66
N ILE A 11 8.24 -8.80 5.74
CA ILE A 11 7.04 -7.98 5.49
C ILE A 11 5.95 -8.77 4.77
N CYS A 12 6.32 -9.69 3.87
CA CYS A 12 5.37 -10.63 3.26
C CYS A 12 4.74 -11.54 4.31
N ASP A 13 5.53 -12.07 5.25
CA ASP A 13 5.03 -12.89 6.36
C ASP A 13 4.02 -12.10 7.23
N VAL A 14 4.28 -10.81 7.49
CA VAL A 14 3.35 -9.92 8.21
C VAL A 14 2.04 -9.76 7.44
N GLY A 15 2.10 -9.56 6.13
CA GLY A 15 0.92 -9.46 5.27
C GLY A 15 0.13 -10.78 5.25
N ASN A 16 0.80 -11.91 5.02
CA ASN A 16 0.18 -13.23 5.00
C ASN A 16 -0.53 -13.56 6.34
N ASN A 17 0.14 -13.27 7.46
CA ASN A 17 -0.46 -13.48 8.77
C ASN A 17 -1.74 -12.65 8.97
N PHE A 18 -1.76 -11.42 8.46
CA PHE A 18 -2.95 -10.57 8.49
C PHE A 18 -4.09 -11.14 7.65
N PHE A 19 -3.83 -11.52 6.38
CA PHE A 19 -4.87 -12.04 5.50
C PHE A 19 -5.42 -13.40 5.95
N ASN A 20 -4.66 -14.16 6.72
CA ASN A 20 -5.12 -15.43 7.34
C ASN A 20 -5.96 -15.21 8.62
N LEU A 21 -6.13 -13.98 9.11
CA LEU A 21 -7.04 -13.72 10.21
C LEU A 21 -8.51 -13.94 9.79
N PRO A 22 -9.40 -14.28 10.75
CA PRO A 22 -10.84 -14.29 10.49
C PRO A 22 -11.31 -12.95 9.88
N ASP A 23 -12.28 -13.00 8.97
CA ASP A 23 -12.77 -11.80 8.28
C ASP A 23 -13.28 -10.73 9.26
N SER A 24 -13.97 -11.15 10.33
CA SER A 24 -14.41 -10.25 11.40
C SER A 24 -13.26 -9.46 12.03
N SER A 25 -12.11 -10.11 12.26
CA SER A 25 -10.92 -9.46 12.81
C SER A 25 -10.30 -8.47 11.83
N LYS A 26 -10.19 -8.84 10.55
CA LYS A 26 -9.67 -7.95 9.49
C LYS A 26 -10.54 -6.71 9.35
N ARG A 27 -11.87 -6.87 9.40
CA ARG A 27 -12.84 -5.76 9.30
C ARG A 27 -12.76 -4.75 10.45
N GLU A 28 -12.11 -5.09 11.55
CA GLU A 28 -11.78 -4.10 12.59
C GLU A 28 -10.89 -2.95 12.09
N LEU A 29 -10.15 -3.15 10.99
CA LEU A 29 -9.34 -2.11 10.35
C LEU A 29 -10.03 -1.50 9.12
N SER A 30 -11.20 -1.96 8.72
CA SER A 30 -11.86 -1.50 7.48
C SER A 30 -12.26 -0.02 7.56
N PRO A 31 -12.29 0.68 6.42
CA PRO A 31 -12.94 1.98 6.30
C PRO A 31 -14.40 1.95 6.77
N LYS A 32 -14.92 3.13 7.09
CA LYS A 32 -16.29 3.34 7.57
C LYS A 32 -17.37 2.66 6.68
N LYS A 33 -17.09 2.51 5.39
CA LYS A 33 -17.98 1.82 4.44
C LYS A 33 -18.28 0.37 4.87
N TRP A 34 -17.30 -0.33 5.43
CA TRP A 34 -17.42 -1.74 5.84
C TRP A 34 -17.45 -1.95 7.36
N ASN A 35 -17.07 -0.91 8.12
CA ASN A 35 -17.20 -0.90 9.58
C ASN A 35 -17.59 0.49 10.08
N ILE A 36 -18.88 0.68 10.31
CA ILE A 36 -19.48 1.98 10.68
C ILE A 36 -18.90 2.60 11.96
N LYS A 37 -18.29 1.77 12.84
CA LYS A 37 -17.62 2.24 14.07
C LYS A 37 -16.28 2.94 13.78
N ASN A 38 -15.71 2.74 12.62
CA ASN A 38 -14.45 3.33 12.21
C ASN A 38 -14.66 4.73 11.61
N LYS A 39 -13.64 5.57 11.70
CA LYS A 39 -13.65 6.93 11.15
C LYS A 39 -12.85 7.06 9.85
N ASN A 40 -11.97 6.08 9.54
CA ASN A 40 -11.14 6.08 8.34
C ASN A 40 -12.01 5.85 7.09
N LEU A 41 -11.68 6.58 6.02
CA LEU A 41 -12.40 6.54 4.75
C LEU A 41 -11.55 5.92 3.63
N TYR A 42 -10.24 6.15 3.64
CA TYR A 42 -9.33 5.88 2.54
C TYR A 42 -8.26 4.82 2.85
N ARG A 43 -8.09 4.45 4.12
CA ARG A 43 -7.07 3.51 4.57
C ARG A 43 -7.67 2.40 5.40
N GLY A 44 -6.97 1.29 5.49
CA GLY A 44 -7.39 0.11 6.25
C GLY A 44 -7.59 -1.11 5.37
N TYR A 45 -8.37 -2.04 5.85
CA TYR A 45 -8.66 -3.28 5.17
C TYR A 45 -9.84 -3.13 4.19
N PHE A 46 -9.61 -3.54 2.96
CA PHE A 46 -10.61 -3.58 1.89
C PHE A 46 -10.94 -5.05 1.60
N PRO A 47 -12.15 -5.51 1.94
CA PRO A 47 -12.55 -6.90 1.73
C PRO A 47 -12.76 -7.21 0.24
N ASN A 48 -12.76 -8.50 -0.09
CA ASN A 48 -12.92 -9.02 -1.46
C ASN A 48 -14.36 -8.87 -2.03
N ASP A 49 -15.20 -8.06 -1.42
CA ASP A 49 -16.60 -7.98 -1.80
C ASP A 49 -16.84 -7.34 -3.18
N VAL A 50 -15.84 -6.65 -3.73
CA VAL A 50 -16.00 -5.82 -4.95
C VAL A 50 -14.97 -6.14 -6.03
N ASN A 51 -13.70 -6.34 -5.68
CA ASN A 51 -12.61 -6.29 -6.67
C ASN A 51 -11.85 -7.61 -6.81
N GLY A 52 -12.39 -8.72 -6.34
CA GLY A 52 -11.75 -10.04 -6.45
C GLY A 52 -10.42 -10.18 -5.67
N LYS A 53 -10.00 -9.15 -4.95
CA LYS A 53 -8.80 -9.12 -4.11
C LYS A 53 -9.08 -8.47 -2.76
N GLU A 54 -8.32 -8.88 -1.76
CA GLU A 54 -8.28 -8.18 -0.49
C GLU A 54 -7.13 -7.17 -0.51
N GLY A 55 -7.31 -6.04 0.13
CA GLY A 55 -6.30 -4.99 0.25
C GLY A 55 -6.11 -4.54 1.69
N LEU A 56 -4.88 -4.16 2.04
CA LEU A 56 -4.61 -3.47 3.30
C LEU A 56 -3.74 -2.26 3.02
N ASP A 57 -4.28 -1.07 3.23
CA ASP A 57 -3.62 0.21 3.05
C ASP A 57 -3.17 0.78 4.39
N ILE A 58 -1.86 0.99 4.52
CA ILE A 58 -1.25 1.56 5.72
C ILE A 58 -0.51 2.83 5.33
N GLY A 59 -0.80 3.93 6.04
CA GLY A 59 -0.02 5.16 5.90
C GLY A 59 1.29 5.12 6.68
N ASP A 60 2.06 6.20 6.54
CA ASP A 60 3.27 6.38 7.34
C ASP A 60 2.92 6.51 8.82
N LEU A 61 3.27 5.49 9.61
CA LEU A 61 2.94 5.43 11.02
C LEU A 61 3.65 6.50 11.86
N LYS A 62 4.81 7.00 11.39
CA LYS A 62 5.53 8.10 12.05
C LYS A 62 4.81 9.42 11.87
N VAL A 63 4.20 9.62 10.70
CA VAL A 63 3.44 10.83 10.38
C VAL A 63 2.09 10.80 11.08
N THR A 64 1.34 9.72 10.95
CA THR A 64 -0.01 9.60 11.52
C THR A 64 -0.02 9.74 13.03
N LYS A 65 1.01 9.24 13.74
CA LYS A 65 1.12 9.33 15.19
C LYS A 65 1.36 10.76 15.69
N ASN A 66 2.08 11.58 14.91
CA ASN A 66 2.47 12.94 15.31
C ASN A 66 1.49 14.01 14.79
N TYR A 67 0.68 13.71 13.80
CA TYR A 67 -0.15 14.68 13.06
C TYR A 67 -1.63 14.59 13.35
N SER A 68 -2.11 13.53 13.99
CA SER A 68 -3.53 13.38 14.31
C SER A 68 -4.08 14.53 15.17
N THR A 69 -3.20 15.28 15.83
CA THR A 69 -3.56 16.40 16.72
C THR A 69 -3.33 17.79 16.12
N LYS A 70 -2.42 17.96 15.16
CA LYS A 70 -1.99 19.30 14.69
C LYS A 70 -2.39 19.65 13.26
N LEU A 71 -2.53 18.68 12.36
CA LEU A 71 -2.97 18.92 10.99
C LEU A 71 -4.33 18.26 10.77
N LYS A 72 -5.37 19.07 10.68
CA LYS A 72 -6.72 18.65 10.27
C LYS A 72 -6.75 18.22 8.77
N ASN A 73 -5.74 17.49 8.31
CA ASN A 73 -5.76 16.93 6.98
C ASN A 73 -6.60 15.66 6.97
N LYS A 74 -7.80 15.74 6.41
CA LYS A 74 -8.76 14.64 6.30
C LYS A 74 -8.23 13.38 5.59
N TYR A 75 -7.11 13.49 4.87
CA TYR A 75 -6.47 12.38 4.16
C TYR A 75 -5.40 11.65 4.97
N ILE A 76 -4.96 12.22 6.11
CA ILE A 76 -4.02 11.55 7.01
C ILE A 76 -4.84 10.78 8.04
N GLU A 77 -5.14 9.53 7.72
CA GLU A 77 -5.97 8.69 8.57
C GLU A 77 -5.13 7.81 9.48
N TYR A 78 -5.49 7.81 10.75
CA TYR A 78 -4.92 6.89 11.72
C TYR A 78 -5.71 5.58 11.73
N ILE A 79 -4.99 4.47 11.62
CA ILE A 79 -5.53 3.14 11.76
C ILE A 79 -4.92 2.50 13.00
N ASN A 80 -5.75 2.01 13.90
CA ASN A 80 -5.27 1.33 15.10
C ASN A 80 -4.80 -0.10 14.78
N LEU A 81 -3.58 -0.23 14.28
CA LEU A 81 -2.99 -1.51 13.90
C LEU A 81 -2.90 -2.51 15.06
N ASN A 82 -2.92 -2.07 16.32
CA ASN A 82 -2.88 -3.00 17.46
C ASN A 82 -4.10 -3.92 17.54
N LYS A 83 -5.17 -3.65 16.80
CA LYS A 83 -6.32 -4.55 16.70
C LYS A 83 -6.00 -5.87 15.99
N CYS A 84 -5.04 -5.85 15.05
CA CYS A 84 -4.71 -7.00 14.19
C CYS A 84 -3.22 -7.37 14.21
N PHE A 85 -2.36 -6.51 14.73
CA PHE A 85 -0.91 -6.70 14.70
C PHE A 85 -0.31 -6.60 16.09
N ASN A 86 0.60 -7.48 16.41
CA ASN A 86 1.43 -7.36 17.60
C ASN A 86 2.54 -6.29 17.42
N LYS A 87 3.19 -5.92 18.52
CA LYS A 87 4.25 -4.90 18.53
C LYS A 87 5.41 -5.23 17.57
N TYR A 88 5.75 -6.50 17.43
CA TYR A 88 6.81 -6.94 16.53
C TYR A 88 6.45 -6.72 15.05
N SER A 89 5.25 -7.10 14.64
CA SER A 89 4.75 -6.85 13.28
C SER A 89 4.69 -5.36 12.96
N ILE A 90 4.22 -4.54 13.89
CA ILE A 90 4.19 -3.07 13.73
C ILE A 90 5.62 -2.50 13.57
N LYS A 91 6.60 -3.02 14.29
CA LYS A 91 8.00 -2.64 14.13
C LYS A 91 8.52 -3.00 12.73
N ILE A 92 8.19 -4.18 12.21
CA ILE A 92 8.56 -4.60 10.85
C ILE A 92 7.93 -3.66 9.81
N LEU A 93 6.63 -3.35 9.93
CA LEU A 93 5.92 -2.41 9.05
C LEU A 93 6.62 -1.05 9.01
N ASN A 94 6.98 -0.49 10.17
CA ASN A 94 7.69 0.80 10.25
C ASN A 94 9.05 0.76 9.55
N ILE A 95 9.87 -0.26 9.85
CA ILE A 95 11.21 -0.40 9.26
C ILE A 95 11.11 -0.57 7.75
N TYR A 96 10.15 -1.36 7.27
CA TYR A 96 9.97 -1.57 5.84
C TYR A 96 9.50 -0.30 5.15
N PHE A 97 8.52 0.39 5.72
CA PHE A 97 8.04 1.68 5.20
C PHE A 97 9.20 2.67 5.07
N ASP A 98 10.07 2.80 6.09
CA ASP A 98 11.24 3.68 6.04
C ASP A 98 12.19 3.32 4.89
N ASN A 99 12.46 2.03 4.68
CA ASN A 99 13.36 1.61 3.61
C ASN A 99 12.78 1.91 2.21
N ILE A 100 11.48 1.64 2.00
CA ILE A 100 10.82 1.93 0.72
C ILE A 100 10.70 3.43 0.50
N TYR A 101 10.41 4.21 1.54
CA TYR A 101 10.37 5.66 1.45
C TYR A 101 11.71 6.25 1.02
N SER A 102 12.82 5.82 1.63
CA SER A 102 14.18 6.24 1.25
C SER A 102 14.54 5.82 -0.18
N LEU A 103 14.13 4.62 -0.60
CA LEU A 103 14.30 4.16 -1.98
C LEU A 103 13.51 5.05 -2.95
N SER A 104 12.25 5.35 -2.64
CA SER A 104 11.40 6.20 -3.48
C SER A 104 11.96 7.61 -3.62
N GLU A 105 12.51 8.19 -2.56
CA GLU A 105 13.17 9.49 -2.60
C GLU A 105 14.40 9.46 -3.52
N THR A 106 15.23 8.41 -3.43
CA THR A 106 16.41 8.23 -4.27
C THR A 106 16.04 8.09 -5.75
N LEU A 107 15.03 7.26 -6.05
CA LEU A 107 14.51 7.09 -7.42
C LEU A 107 13.98 8.40 -7.99
N PHE A 108 13.20 9.14 -7.21
CA PHE A 108 12.64 10.41 -7.67
C PHE A 108 13.72 11.45 -7.94
N LYS A 109 14.74 11.56 -7.07
CA LYS A 109 15.90 12.43 -7.31
C LYS A 109 16.62 12.07 -8.62
N SER A 110 16.75 10.77 -8.91
CA SER A 110 17.35 10.29 -10.16
C SER A 110 16.49 10.66 -11.38
N ILE A 111 15.17 10.51 -11.29
CA ILE A 111 14.22 10.91 -12.36
C ILE A 111 14.31 12.41 -12.62
N ILE A 112 14.31 13.24 -11.58
CA ILE A 112 14.45 14.69 -11.70
C ILE A 112 15.76 15.07 -12.41
N LYS A 113 16.87 14.45 -12.01
CA LYS A 113 18.18 14.67 -12.61
C LYS A 113 18.22 14.29 -14.08
N LEU A 114 17.69 13.11 -14.43
CA LEU A 114 17.64 12.63 -15.81
C LEU A 114 16.80 13.53 -16.74
N ASN A 115 15.79 14.18 -16.20
CA ASN A 115 14.94 15.10 -16.94
C ASN A 115 15.42 16.57 -16.89
N ASN A 116 16.64 16.84 -16.44
CA ASN A 116 17.22 18.18 -16.32
C ASN A 116 16.32 19.18 -15.56
N LYS A 117 15.59 18.70 -14.56
CA LYS A 117 14.72 19.54 -13.72
C LYS A 117 15.44 20.00 -12.47
N ASN A 118 14.97 21.10 -11.88
CA ASN A 118 15.55 21.64 -10.66
C ASN A 118 15.49 20.62 -9.50
N PRO A 119 16.64 20.26 -8.89
CA PRO A 119 16.70 19.33 -7.76
C PRO A 119 15.86 19.71 -6.55
N GLU A 120 15.58 21.03 -6.34
CA GLU A 120 14.73 21.49 -5.23
C GLU A 120 13.29 20.98 -5.30
N ILE A 121 12.81 20.59 -6.50
CA ILE A 121 11.51 19.96 -6.68
C ILE A 121 11.41 18.72 -5.80
N SER A 122 12.48 17.93 -5.71
CA SER A 122 12.56 16.74 -4.87
C SER A 122 12.27 17.07 -3.41
N ASN A 123 12.85 18.12 -2.86
CA ASN A 123 12.65 18.51 -1.46
C ASN A 123 11.21 18.97 -1.18
N LYS A 124 10.55 19.59 -2.16
CA LYS A 124 9.14 20.01 -2.05
C LYS A 124 8.20 18.81 -2.06
N VAL A 125 8.46 17.84 -2.95
CA VAL A 125 7.59 16.65 -3.13
C VAL A 125 7.78 15.65 -1.99
N PHE A 126 9.02 15.37 -1.60
CA PHE A 126 9.34 14.38 -0.56
C PHE A 126 9.39 14.95 0.86
N SER A 127 8.61 15.98 1.15
CA SER A 127 8.36 16.33 2.55
C SER A 127 7.51 15.24 3.20
N ARG A 128 8.13 14.33 3.94
CA ARG A 128 7.48 13.16 4.58
C ARG A 128 6.20 13.53 5.33
N LEU A 129 6.18 14.72 5.90
CA LEU A 129 5.05 15.23 6.66
C LEU A 129 3.86 15.66 5.77
N LYS A 130 4.08 15.80 4.47
CA LYS A 130 3.05 16.26 3.52
C LYS A 130 2.65 15.18 2.52
N THR A 131 3.35 14.04 2.49
CA THR A 131 3.06 12.97 1.54
C THR A 131 1.93 12.07 2.03
N LEU A 132 1.14 11.60 1.07
CA LEU A 132 0.10 10.59 1.30
C LEU A 132 0.58 9.19 0.93
N SER A 133 1.89 8.95 1.01
CA SER A 133 2.50 7.66 0.68
C SER A 133 1.80 6.52 1.43
N THR A 134 1.51 5.46 0.70
CA THR A 134 0.76 4.31 1.19
C THR A 134 1.56 3.04 0.97
N LEU A 135 1.68 2.22 2.01
CA LEU A 135 2.10 0.83 1.88
C LEU A 135 0.82 0.01 1.69
N ARG A 136 0.69 -0.61 0.51
CA ARG A 136 -0.45 -1.46 0.16
C ARG A 136 -0.01 -2.92 0.10
N PHE A 137 -0.75 -3.78 0.77
CA PHE A 137 -0.71 -5.22 0.54
C PHE A 137 -1.93 -5.60 -0.30
N ASN A 138 -1.70 -6.35 -1.37
CA ASN A 138 -2.76 -6.98 -2.15
C ASN A 138 -2.68 -8.49 -1.94
N TYR A 139 -3.80 -9.10 -1.64
CA TYR A 139 -3.96 -10.54 -1.56
C TYR A 139 -5.00 -10.99 -2.58
N TYR A 140 -4.60 -11.88 -3.46
CA TYR A 140 -5.45 -12.47 -4.49
C TYR A 140 -5.80 -13.90 -4.07
N PRO A 141 -6.99 -14.13 -3.49
CA PRO A 141 -7.43 -15.49 -3.18
C PRO A 141 -7.65 -16.28 -4.47
N ASN A 142 -7.68 -17.61 -4.37
CA ASN A 142 -8.07 -18.43 -5.50
C ASN A 142 -9.51 -18.07 -5.92
N GLN A 143 -9.66 -17.57 -7.14
CA GLN A 143 -10.94 -17.18 -7.68
C GLN A 143 -11.41 -18.19 -8.71
N THR A 144 -12.69 -18.50 -8.70
CA THR A 144 -13.33 -19.33 -9.72
C THR A 144 -13.73 -18.55 -10.96
N LYS A 145 -13.81 -17.21 -10.85
CA LYS A 145 -14.19 -16.32 -11.96
C LYS A 145 -13.22 -15.13 -12.01
N PRO A 146 -12.81 -14.69 -13.21
CA PRO A 146 -12.02 -13.48 -13.37
C PRO A 146 -12.83 -12.24 -13.00
N VAL A 147 -12.14 -11.18 -12.57
CA VAL A 147 -12.77 -9.85 -12.33
C VAL A 147 -13.05 -9.17 -13.66
N GLU A 148 -12.16 -9.31 -14.62
CA GLU A 148 -12.25 -8.73 -15.95
C GLU A 148 -11.65 -9.71 -16.98
N ILE A 149 -12.16 -9.65 -18.21
CA ILE A 149 -11.50 -10.26 -19.38
C ILE A 149 -10.88 -9.13 -20.19
N SER A 150 -9.58 -9.19 -20.38
CA SER A 150 -8.85 -8.22 -21.19
C SER A 150 -9.42 -8.18 -22.60
N LYS A 151 -9.81 -7.01 -23.07
CA LYS A 151 -10.35 -6.81 -24.42
C LYS A 151 -9.29 -6.99 -25.51
N GLN A 152 -8.01 -6.88 -25.16
CA GLN A 152 -6.91 -6.90 -26.12
C GLN A 152 -6.46 -8.33 -26.46
N ASP A 153 -6.40 -9.21 -25.49
CA ASP A 153 -5.83 -10.55 -25.63
C ASP A 153 -6.68 -11.67 -25.02
N GLY A 154 -7.85 -11.33 -24.47
CA GLY A 154 -8.75 -12.30 -23.85
C GLY A 154 -8.25 -12.88 -22.53
N VAL A 155 -7.19 -12.34 -21.94
CA VAL A 155 -6.63 -12.86 -20.68
C VAL A 155 -7.55 -12.55 -19.52
N ALA A 156 -7.76 -13.54 -18.66
CA ALA A 156 -8.54 -13.40 -17.43
C ALA A 156 -7.74 -12.64 -16.37
N LEU A 157 -8.27 -11.51 -15.92
CA LEU A 157 -7.63 -10.62 -14.96
C LEU A 157 -8.22 -10.82 -13.54
N GLY A 158 -7.35 -10.86 -12.55
CA GLY A 158 -7.71 -10.87 -11.13
C GLY A 158 -7.90 -9.47 -10.53
N CYS A 159 -7.65 -8.43 -11.30
CA CYS A 159 -7.85 -7.02 -10.95
C CYS A 159 -8.17 -6.25 -12.23
N GLU A 160 -9.06 -5.28 -12.13
CA GLU A 160 -9.38 -4.39 -13.25
C GLU A 160 -8.14 -3.65 -13.76
N THR A 161 -8.11 -3.40 -15.07
CA THR A 161 -7.10 -2.54 -15.69
C THR A 161 -7.24 -1.11 -15.17
N HIS A 162 -6.17 -0.56 -14.63
CA HIS A 162 -6.18 0.78 -14.05
C HIS A 162 -4.81 1.46 -14.16
N VAL A 163 -4.79 2.75 -13.88
CA VAL A 163 -3.57 3.52 -13.69
C VAL A 163 -3.47 3.88 -12.21
N ASP A 164 -2.31 3.66 -11.61
CA ASP A 164 -2.06 4.04 -10.24
C ASP A 164 -2.12 5.56 -10.05
N SER A 165 -2.72 6.00 -8.95
CA SER A 165 -2.68 7.40 -8.54
C SER A 165 -1.35 7.74 -7.87
N GLY A 166 -0.90 8.99 -8.01
CA GLY A 166 0.33 9.47 -7.39
C GLY A 166 1.45 9.71 -8.40
N ILE A 167 2.69 9.80 -7.93
CA ILE A 167 3.85 10.10 -8.77
C ILE A 167 4.38 8.84 -9.43
N PHE A 168 4.56 7.78 -8.64
CA PHE A 168 4.94 6.44 -9.10
C PHE A 168 4.68 5.40 -8.00
N THR A 169 4.68 4.14 -8.40
CA THR A 169 4.51 2.99 -7.50
C THR A 169 5.77 2.13 -7.51
N ILE A 170 6.23 1.71 -6.34
CA ILE A 170 7.25 0.66 -6.20
C ILE A 170 6.51 -0.62 -5.88
N LEU A 171 6.54 -1.56 -6.81
CA LEU A 171 5.81 -2.81 -6.70
C LEU A 171 6.77 -3.98 -6.43
N TYR A 172 6.41 -4.81 -5.46
CA TYR A 172 6.99 -6.14 -5.27
C TYR A 172 5.94 -7.19 -5.59
N GLN A 173 6.30 -8.15 -6.41
CA GLN A 173 5.47 -9.28 -6.77
C GLN A 173 6.11 -10.57 -6.23
N ASP A 174 5.30 -11.49 -5.75
CA ASP A 174 5.75 -12.81 -5.34
C ASP A 174 6.13 -13.69 -6.57
N LYS A 175 6.59 -14.91 -6.30
CA LYS A 175 7.04 -15.82 -7.37
C LYS A 175 5.91 -16.37 -8.25
N LYS A 176 4.64 -16.17 -7.87
CA LYS A 176 3.49 -16.64 -8.66
C LYS A 176 3.30 -15.80 -9.93
N GLY A 177 3.77 -14.55 -9.91
CA GLY A 177 3.66 -13.67 -11.05
C GLY A 177 2.23 -13.13 -11.25
N GLY A 178 1.90 -12.76 -12.50
CA GLY A 178 0.57 -12.31 -12.89
C GLY A 178 0.42 -10.81 -13.12
N LEU A 179 1.43 -10.00 -12.81
CA LEU A 179 1.41 -8.58 -13.16
C LEU A 179 1.47 -8.43 -14.69
N GLN A 180 0.57 -7.63 -15.23
CA GLN A 180 0.54 -7.26 -16.64
C GLN A 180 0.67 -5.74 -16.77
N VAL A 181 1.39 -5.30 -17.76
CA VAL A 181 1.56 -3.89 -18.12
C VAL A 181 1.16 -3.70 -19.57
N GLN A 182 0.20 -2.82 -19.81
CA GLN A 182 -0.21 -2.46 -21.15
C GLN A 182 0.76 -1.40 -21.72
N ASN A 183 1.40 -1.72 -22.85
CA ASN A 183 2.13 -0.74 -23.63
C ASN A 183 1.16 0.22 -24.32
N ARG A 184 1.54 1.49 -24.38
CA ARG A 184 0.82 2.50 -25.16
C ARG A 184 1.28 2.49 -26.61
#